data_d4af18c76f0066bc0d20f00c4d788c98
#
_entry.id   d4af18c76f0066bc0d20f00c4d788c98
#
_cell.length_a   1.000
_cell.length_b   1.000
_cell.length_c   1.000
_cell.angle_alpha   90.00
_cell.angle_beta   90.00
_cell.angle_gamma   90.00
#
_symmetry.space_group_name_H-M   'P 1'
#
loop_
_entity.id
_entity.type
_entity.pdbx_description
1 polymer ?
#
loop_
_entity_poly.entity_id
_entity_poly.type
_entity_poly.pdbx_seq_one_letter_code
_entity_poly.pdbx_strand_id
1 'polypeptide(L)'
;MAAGSVRCYAAMLQAGKVIIDPDERRLPLRHSHHRYLVDGPNGTQRLTIALDGTTNAMPVRMRDVRISEHGNWRHLHWGALYSAYGKSPYFDYIADDLHSIIGGEQTSLLEFNTALQNLIIDFLDLPIEIETKPITPEIAAEATDLRSLIGGKKPDTLPITDVPYYQVWASRHGFQPGL
;
A
#
# COMPACT_ATOMS: atom_id res chain seq x y z
N MET A 1 -2.69 -0.11 -4.45
CA MET A 1 -2.74 0.24 -3.02
C MET A 1 -1.44 0.91 -2.63
N ALA A 2 -1.44 1.92 -1.75
CA ALA A 2 -0.18 2.54 -1.32
C ALA A 2 0.67 1.53 -0.53
N ALA A 3 0.23 1.07 0.62
CA ALA A 3 0.85 -0.07 1.31
C ALA A 3 -0.26 -1.03 1.72
N GLY A 4 -0.09 -2.32 1.46
CA GLY A 4 -1.06 -3.34 1.81
C GLY A 4 -0.98 -3.72 3.28
N SER A 5 -2.10 -4.17 3.85
CA SER A 5 -2.10 -4.86 5.14
C SER A 5 -1.40 -6.23 5.03
N VAL A 6 -0.96 -6.78 6.15
CA VAL A 6 -0.43 -8.17 6.21
C VAL A 6 -1.42 -9.16 5.59
N ARG A 7 -2.72 -8.99 5.83
CA ARG A 7 -3.77 -9.80 5.20
C ARG A 7 -3.76 -9.73 3.67
N CYS A 8 -3.48 -8.54 3.13
CA CYS A 8 -3.39 -8.36 1.69
C CYS A 8 -2.22 -9.15 1.12
N TYR A 9 -1.03 -9.05 1.71
CA TYR A 9 0.13 -9.82 1.27
C TYR A 9 -0.08 -11.34 1.46
N ALA A 10 -0.74 -11.76 2.52
CA ALA A 10 -1.09 -13.17 2.70
C ALA A 10 -2.05 -13.68 1.60
N ALA A 11 -3.04 -12.86 1.19
CA ALA A 11 -3.92 -13.23 0.07
C ALA A 11 -3.16 -13.28 -1.26
N MET A 12 -2.25 -12.32 -1.49
CA MET A 12 -1.40 -12.31 -2.69
C MET A 12 -0.48 -13.54 -2.73
N LEU A 13 0.08 -13.93 -1.59
CA LEU A 13 0.92 -15.12 -1.44
C LEU A 13 0.14 -16.42 -1.73
N GLN A 14 -1.10 -16.53 -1.24
CA GLN A 14 -1.97 -17.66 -1.55
C GLN A 14 -2.31 -17.77 -3.04
N ALA A 15 -2.46 -16.62 -3.70
CA ALA A 15 -2.74 -16.58 -5.14
C ALA A 15 -1.50 -16.87 -6.00
N GLY A 16 -0.30 -16.56 -5.52
CA GLY A 16 0.98 -16.67 -6.24
C GLY A 16 1.12 -15.67 -7.39
N LYS A 17 0.03 -15.34 -8.07
CA LYS A 17 0.00 -14.36 -9.18
C LYS A 17 -1.07 -13.30 -8.95
N VAL A 18 -0.69 -12.04 -9.13
CA VAL A 18 -1.53 -10.87 -8.90
C VAL A 18 -1.55 -10.00 -10.15
N ILE A 19 -2.75 -9.59 -10.56
CA ILE A 19 -2.94 -8.66 -11.67
C ILE A 19 -3.41 -7.32 -11.10
N ILE A 20 -2.67 -6.27 -11.40
CA ILE A 20 -3.04 -4.89 -11.08
C ILE A 20 -3.67 -4.28 -12.32
N ASP A 21 -4.93 -3.84 -12.19
CA ASP A 21 -5.67 -3.20 -13.28
C ASP A 21 -5.35 -1.69 -13.33
N PRO A 22 -4.58 -1.22 -14.34
CA PRO A 22 -4.31 0.21 -14.49
C PRO A 22 -5.56 1.00 -14.90
N ASP A 23 -6.57 0.32 -15.43
CA ASP A 23 -7.84 0.92 -15.87
C ASP A 23 -8.91 0.92 -14.78
N GLU A 24 -8.60 0.39 -13.58
CA GLU A 24 -9.50 0.52 -12.45
C GLU A 24 -9.86 1.98 -12.23
N ARG A 25 -11.17 2.26 -12.14
CA ARG A 25 -11.66 3.60 -11.86
C ARG A 25 -11.53 3.88 -10.36
N ARG A 26 -10.76 4.89 -10.01
CA ARG A 26 -10.67 5.38 -8.66
C ARG A 26 -12.02 5.98 -8.25
N LEU A 27 -12.67 5.38 -7.26
CA LEU A 27 -13.85 5.97 -6.64
C LEU A 27 -13.40 6.99 -5.58
N PRO A 28 -14.07 8.17 -5.45
CA PRO A 28 -13.69 9.22 -4.50
C PRO A 28 -13.57 8.73 -3.04
N LEU A 29 -14.29 7.67 -2.70
CA LEU A 29 -14.36 7.13 -1.33
C LEU A 29 -13.34 6.04 -1.01
N ARG A 30 -12.59 5.51 -2.00
CA ARG A 30 -11.54 4.50 -1.75
C ARG A 30 -10.24 5.19 -1.38
N HIS A 31 -9.94 5.17 -0.08
CA HIS A 31 -8.75 5.82 0.46
C HIS A 31 -7.48 4.97 0.35
N SER A 32 -7.60 3.67 0.15
CA SER A 32 -6.47 2.73 0.11
C SER A 32 -5.47 2.94 -1.03
N HIS A 33 -5.87 3.63 -2.10
CA HIS A 33 -4.97 3.88 -3.22
C HIS A 33 -3.85 4.88 -2.90
N HIS A 34 -4.12 5.87 -2.03
CA HIS A 34 -3.20 6.96 -1.71
C HIS A 34 -3.04 7.20 -0.21
N ARG A 35 -3.50 6.26 0.60
CA ARG A 35 -3.37 6.33 2.07
C ARG A 35 -2.92 5.00 2.61
N TYR A 36 -2.10 5.05 3.64
CA TYR A 36 -1.68 3.88 4.39
C TYR A 36 -1.52 4.22 5.88
N LEU A 37 -1.42 3.19 6.70
CA LEU A 37 -1.27 3.32 8.13
C LEU A 37 0.17 3.00 8.53
N VAL A 38 0.66 3.73 9.51
CA VAL A 38 1.95 3.48 10.18
C VAL A 38 1.69 3.46 11.66
N ASP A 39 2.07 2.38 12.32
CA ASP A 39 2.03 2.32 13.78
C ASP A 39 3.31 2.93 14.34
N GLY A 40 3.18 3.85 15.25
CA GLY A 40 4.28 4.64 15.77
C GLY A 40 4.22 4.81 17.30
N PRO A 41 5.18 5.55 17.87
CA PRO A 41 5.28 5.71 19.33
C PRO A 41 4.03 6.34 19.98
N ASN A 42 3.24 7.10 19.22
CA ASN A 42 2.04 7.77 19.69
C ASN A 42 0.73 7.13 19.16
N GLY A 43 0.82 5.90 18.67
CA GLY A 43 -0.29 5.17 18.06
C GLY A 43 -0.27 5.20 16.54
N THR A 44 -1.32 4.65 15.96
CA THR A 44 -1.45 4.50 14.50
C THR A 44 -1.70 5.85 13.82
N GLN A 45 -0.87 6.17 12.84
CA GLN A 45 -0.98 7.35 12.00
C GLN A 45 -1.45 6.98 10.60
N ARG A 46 -2.29 7.83 10.02
CA ARG A 46 -2.68 7.72 8.62
C ARG A 46 -1.88 8.70 7.78
N LEU A 47 -1.06 8.16 6.89
CA LEU A 47 -0.30 8.92 5.92
C LEU A 47 -1.08 9.02 4.61
N THR A 48 -1.06 10.20 4.00
CA THR A 48 -1.81 10.50 2.77
C THR A 48 -0.87 11.07 1.72
N ILE A 49 -0.74 10.38 0.59
CA ILE A 49 -0.02 10.87 -0.59
C ILE A 49 -0.85 12.00 -1.19
N ALA A 50 -0.25 13.16 -1.37
CA ALA A 50 -0.92 14.29 -2.00
C ALA A 50 -1.17 13.98 -3.49
N LEU A 51 -2.39 14.24 -3.95
CA LEU A 51 -2.78 14.04 -5.35
C LEU A 51 -3.06 15.37 -6.02
N ASP A 52 -2.82 15.44 -7.32
CA ASP A 52 -3.17 16.60 -8.12
C ASP A 52 -4.69 16.83 -8.07
N GLY A 53 -5.09 18.09 -7.91
CA GLY A 53 -6.49 18.51 -7.76
C GLY A 53 -7.39 18.15 -8.94
N THR A 54 -6.84 18.01 -10.14
CA THR A 54 -7.57 17.57 -11.33
C THR A 54 -8.13 16.16 -11.21
N THR A 55 -7.54 15.33 -10.34
CA THR A 55 -7.97 13.95 -10.09
C THR A 55 -9.11 13.82 -9.09
N ASN A 56 -9.54 14.90 -8.44
CA ASN A 56 -10.57 14.85 -7.40
C ASN A 56 -12.02 14.99 -7.92
N ALA A 57 -12.20 15.49 -9.12
CA ALA A 57 -13.53 15.89 -9.65
C ALA A 57 -14.28 14.77 -10.40
N MET A 58 -13.60 13.72 -10.87
CA MET A 58 -14.21 12.66 -11.69
C MET A 58 -13.57 11.29 -11.40
N PRO A 59 -14.28 10.16 -11.68
CA PRO A 59 -13.67 8.84 -11.60
C PRO A 59 -12.61 8.71 -12.70
N VAL A 60 -11.35 8.92 -12.31
CA VAL A 60 -10.17 8.74 -13.18
C VAL A 60 -9.66 7.30 -13.09
N ARG A 61 -9.02 6.81 -14.14
CA ARG A 61 -8.34 5.53 -14.13
C ARG A 61 -7.07 5.62 -13.31
N MET A 62 -6.67 4.52 -12.68
CA MET A 62 -5.49 4.50 -11.80
C MET A 62 -4.22 4.96 -12.53
N ARG A 63 -4.04 4.61 -13.81
CA ARG A 63 -2.90 5.07 -14.62
C ARG A 63 -2.84 6.58 -14.84
N ASP A 64 -3.97 7.27 -14.70
CA ASP A 64 -4.07 8.72 -14.94
C ASP A 64 -3.96 9.53 -13.63
N VAL A 65 -3.90 8.85 -12.47
CA VAL A 65 -3.80 9.52 -11.17
C VAL A 65 -2.40 10.06 -10.97
N ARG A 66 -2.29 11.38 -10.77
CA ARG A 66 -1.02 12.07 -10.56
C ARG A 66 -0.79 12.43 -9.10
N ILE A 67 0.47 12.31 -8.69
CA ILE A 67 0.95 12.76 -7.39
C ILE A 67 1.24 14.25 -7.47
N SER A 68 0.89 14.97 -6.41
CA SER A 68 1.23 16.38 -6.22
C SER A 68 2.37 16.50 -5.21
N GLU A 69 3.26 17.46 -5.44
CA GLU A 69 4.31 17.81 -4.47
C GLU A 69 3.83 18.82 -3.40
N HIS A 70 2.53 19.11 -3.38
CA HIS A 70 1.98 20.05 -2.40
C HIS A 70 2.07 19.50 -0.96
N GLY A 71 2.44 20.36 -0.01
CA GLY A 71 2.41 20.04 1.43
C GLY A 71 3.59 19.24 1.94
N ASN A 72 4.69 19.11 1.17
CA ASN A 72 5.92 18.42 1.60
C ASN A 72 5.69 17.00 2.17
N TRP A 73 4.68 16.31 1.63
CA TRP A 73 4.22 15.01 2.14
C TRP A 73 5.32 13.94 2.14
N ARG A 74 6.24 13.96 1.16
CA ARG A 74 7.33 12.99 1.06
C ARG A 74 8.23 13.04 2.30
N HIS A 75 8.65 14.25 2.70
CA HIS A 75 9.45 14.46 3.91
C HIS A 75 8.68 14.04 5.17
N LEU A 76 7.39 14.37 5.25
CA LEU A 76 6.55 13.98 6.38
C LEU A 76 6.38 12.47 6.48
N HIS A 77 6.18 11.78 5.36
CA HIS A 77 6.07 10.32 5.32
C HIS A 77 7.38 9.66 5.74
N TRP A 78 8.52 10.12 5.20
CA TRP A 78 9.82 9.61 5.61
C TRP A 78 10.07 9.81 7.10
N GLY A 79 9.82 11.01 7.61
CA GLY A 79 9.96 11.33 9.03
C GLY A 79 9.10 10.44 9.93
N ALA A 80 7.86 10.16 9.52
CA ALA A 80 6.96 9.27 10.25
C ALA A 80 7.47 7.82 10.28
N LEU A 81 7.92 7.28 9.14
CA LEU A 81 8.47 5.93 9.03
C LEU A 81 9.78 5.77 9.82
N TYR A 82 10.69 6.74 9.69
CA TYR A 82 11.96 6.73 10.43
C TYR A 82 11.73 6.85 11.95
N SER A 83 10.81 7.70 12.37
CA SER A 83 10.43 7.84 13.79
C SER A 83 9.78 6.57 14.34
N ALA A 84 8.99 5.87 13.52
CA ALA A 84 8.31 4.65 13.92
C ALA A 84 9.25 3.44 13.97
N TYR A 85 10.13 3.29 12.96
CA TYR A 85 10.85 2.04 12.73
C TYR A 85 12.37 2.18 12.66
N GLY A 86 12.94 3.39 12.66
CA GLY A 86 14.37 3.63 12.50
C GLY A 86 15.27 2.99 13.57
N LYS A 87 14.70 2.51 14.68
CA LYS A 87 15.40 1.75 15.73
C LYS A 87 14.98 0.28 15.78
N SER A 88 14.12 -0.16 14.86
CA SER A 88 13.70 -1.56 14.81
C SER A 88 14.74 -2.42 14.09
N PRO A 89 14.85 -3.70 14.47
CA PRO A 89 15.67 -4.64 13.69
C PRO A 89 15.28 -4.63 12.21
N TYR A 90 16.27 -4.81 11.34
CA TYR A 90 16.11 -4.89 9.88
C TYR A 90 15.72 -3.60 9.17
N PHE A 91 15.37 -2.50 9.86
CA PHE A 91 15.03 -1.25 9.19
C PHE A 91 16.17 -0.73 8.30
N ASP A 92 17.40 -0.83 8.78
CA ASP A 92 18.59 -0.37 8.03
C ASP A 92 18.76 -1.09 6.68
N TYR A 93 18.27 -2.32 6.56
CA TYR A 93 18.36 -3.10 5.31
C TYR A 93 17.37 -2.62 4.21
N ILE A 94 16.29 -1.95 4.59
CA ILE A 94 15.26 -1.47 3.66
C ILE A 94 15.23 0.06 3.57
N ALA A 95 15.90 0.76 4.49
CA ALA A 95 15.78 2.20 4.66
C ALA A 95 16.14 3.00 3.41
N ASP A 96 17.25 2.68 2.75
CA ASP A 96 17.72 3.42 1.58
C ASP A 96 16.79 3.24 0.38
N ASP A 97 16.34 2.02 0.13
CA ASP A 97 15.41 1.73 -0.97
C ASP A 97 14.04 2.36 -0.70
N LEU A 98 13.55 2.27 0.53
CA LEU A 98 12.30 2.89 0.95
C LEU A 98 12.37 4.43 0.85
N HIS A 99 13.50 5.02 1.27
CA HIS A 99 13.73 6.46 1.15
C HIS A 99 13.80 6.90 -0.32
N SER A 100 14.45 6.11 -1.17
CA SER A 100 14.52 6.37 -2.62
C SER A 100 13.13 6.38 -3.26
N ILE A 101 12.23 5.45 -2.87
CA ILE A 101 10.85 5.43 -3.37
C ILE A 101 10.05 6.62 -2.83
N ILE A 102 10.10 6.88 -1.53
CA ILE A 102 9.30 7.94 -0.91
C ILE A 102 9.77 9.33 -1.36
N GLY A 103 11.08 9.55 -1.41
CA GLY A 103 11.72 10.80 -1.83
C GLY A 103 11.88 10.95 -3.34
N GLY A 104 11.53 9.94 -4.12
CA GLY A 104 11.73 9.93 -5.57
C GLY A 104 10.81 10.88 -6.32
N GLU A 105 11.04 11.00 -7.64
CA GLU A 105 10.34 11.95 -8.52
C GLU A 105 9.13 11.33 -9.24
N GLN A 106 8.62 10.18 -8.75
CA GLN A 106 7.45 9.55 -9.38
C GLN A 106 6.25 10.50 -9.34
N THR A 107 5.70 10.79 -10.51
CA THR A 107 4.51 11.61 -10.67
C THR A 107 3.24 10.77 -10.81
N SER A 108 3.36 9.47 -11.07
CA SER A 108 2.25 8.54 -11.18
C SER A 108 2.02 7.83 -9.85
N LEU A 109 0.77 7.85 -9.35
CA LEU A 109 0.40 7.10 -8.16
C LEU A 109 0.52 5.58 -8.38
N LEU A 110 0.22 5.11 -9.59
CA LEU A 110 0.35 3.68 -9.92
C LEU A 110 1.81 3.23 -9.85
N GLU A 111 2.72 3.99 -10.43
CA GLU A 111 4.17 3.70 -10.39
C GLU A 111 4.71 3.71 -8.96
N PHE A 112 4.36 4.73 -8.17
CA PHE A 112 4.74 4.80 -6.76
C PHE A 112 4.25 3.58 -5.96
N ASN A 113 2.97 3.23 -6.11
CA ASN A 113 2.39 2.09 -5.42
C ASN A 113 3.03 0.76 -5.85
N THR A 114 3.32 0.60 -7.14
CA THR A 114 3.97 -0.60 -7.67
C THR A 114 5.40 -0.73 -7.16
N ALA A 115 6.17 0.37 -7.16
CA ALA A 115 7.53 0.38 -6.62
C ALA A 115 7.56 -0.01 -5.13
N LEU A 116 6.68 0.59 -4.32
CA LEU A 116 6.58 0.26 -2.89
C LEU A 116 6.17 -1.19 -2.66
N GLN A 117 5.26 -1.71 -3.46
CA GLN A 117 4.77 -3.09 -3.37
C GLN A 117 5.86 -4.10 -3.75
N ASN A 118 6.60 -3.83 -4.82
CA ASN A 118 7.73 -4.66 -5.24
C ASN A 118 8.82 -4.67 -4.18
N LEU A 119 9.18 -3.51 -3.62
CA LEU A 119 10.16 -3.44 -2.54
C LEU A 119 9.79 -4.34 -1.36
N ILE A 120 8.52 -4.33 -0.92
CA ILE A 120 8.07 -5.16 0.20
C ILE A 120 8.13 -6.65 -0.16
N ILE A 121 7.70 -7.01 -1.37
CA ILE A 121 7.73 -8.40 -1.85
C ILE A 121 9.16 -8.92 -1.94
N ASP A 122 10.06 -8.14 -2.52
CA ASP A 122 11.47 -8.49 -2.67
C ASP A 122 12.17 -8.59 -1.31
N PHE A 123 11.94 -7.63 -0.42
CA PHE A 123 12.52 -7.61 0.93
C PHE A 123 12.09 -8.80 1.78
N LEU A 124 10.85 -9.26 1.62
CA LEU A 124 10.30 -10.41 2.35
C LEU A 124 10.48 -11.74 1.61
N ASP A 125 11.15 -11.74 0.44
CA ASP A 125 11.35 -12.91 -0.42
C ASP A 125 10.04 -13.68 -0.68
N LEU A 126 8.96 -12.93 -0.98
CA LEU A 126 7.66 -13.54 -1.21
C LEU A 126 7.56 -14.03 -2.66
N PRO A 127 7.21 -15.32 -2.91
CA PRO A 127 7.04 -15.87 -4.25
C PRO A 127 5.72 -15.38 -4.90
N ILE A 128 5.62 -14.07 -5.14
CA ILE A 128 4.45 -13.42 -5.73
C ILE A 128 4.84 -12.78 -7.05
N GLU A 129 4.17 -13.18 -8.12
CA GLU A 129 4.29 -12.54 -9.44
C GLU A 129 3.28 -11.41 -9.57
N ILE A 130 3.73 -10.18 -9.86
CA ILE A 130 2.85 -9.03 -10.13
C ILE A 130 2.90 -8.67 -11.60
N GLU A 131 1.74 -8.63 -12.23
CA GLU A 131 1.53 -8.11 -13.57
C GLU A 131 0.64 -6.87 -13.55
N THR A 132 1.04 -5.81 -14.24
CA THR A 132 0.18 -4.64 -14.45
C THR A 132 -0.37 -4.68 -15.87
N LYS A 133 -1.66 -4.99 -16.01
CA LYS A 133 -2.33 -5.06 -17.30
C LYS A 133 -3.85 -4.82 -17.17
N PRO A 134 -4.51 -4.32 -18.21
CA PRO A 134 -5.97 -4.21 -18.22
C PRO A 134 -6.66 -5.55 -18.02
N ILE A 135 -7.74 -5.56 -17.25
CA ILE A 135 -8.57 -6.75 -17.03
C ILE A 135 -9.50 -6.95 -18.21
N THR A 136 -9.28 -8.03 -18.95
CA THR A 136 -10.19 -8.48 -20.01
C THR A 136 -11.30 -9.37 -19.43
N PRO A 137 -12.42 -9.61 -20.17
CA PRO A 137 -13.47 -10.51 -19.74
C PRO A 137 -12.96 -11.92 -19.40
N GLU A 138 -11.99 -12.42 -20.15
CA GLU A 138 -11.37 -13.74 -19.96
C GLU A 138 -10.62 -13.77 -18.62
N ILE A 139 -9.79 -12.77 -18.35
CA ILE A 139 -9.07 -12.64 -17.07
C ILE A 139 -10.06 -12.51 -15.92
N ALA A 140 -11.12 -11.73 -16.08
CA ALA A 140 -12.12 -11.54 -15.04
C ALA A 140 -12.91 -12.83 -14.72
N ALA A 141 -13.04 -13.75 -15.68
CA ALA A 141 -13.71 -15.04 -15.48
C ALA A 141 -12.86 -16.03 -14.66
N GLU A 142 -11.54 -15.92 -14.73
CA GLU A 142 -10.60 -16.84 -14.07
C GLU A 142 -10.04 -16.27 -12.75
N ALA A 143 -9.97 -14.95 -12.64
CA ALA A 143 -9.36 -14.29 -11.48
C ALA A 143 -10.36 -14.04 -10.35
N THR A 144 -9.89 -14.13 -9.11
CA THR A 144 -10.66 -13.67 -7.95
C THR A 144 -10.50 -12.16 -7.77
N ASP A 145 -11.61 -11.42 -7.84
CA ASP A 145 -11.63 -9.97 -7.65
C ASP A 145 -11.62 -9.61 -6.16
N LEU A 146 -10.49 -9.11 -5.67
CA LEU A 146 -10.30 -8.67 -4.29
C LEU A 146 -10.52 -7.17 -4.07
N ARG A 147 -10.79 -6.40 -5.12
CA ARG A 147 -10.90 -4.93 -5.04
C ARG A 147 -11.99 -4.44 -4.08
N SER A 148 -13.07 -5.19 -3.95
CA SER A 148 -14.15 -4.86 -3.01
C SER A 148 -13.82 -5.19 -1.56
N LEU A 149 -12.88 -6.09 -1.32
CA LEU A 149 -12.49 -6.60 0.00
C LEU A 149 -11.35 -5.80 0.61
N ILE A 150 -10.59 -5.10 -0.21
CA ILE A 150 -9.38 -4.37 0.19
C ILE A 150 -9.65 -2.87 0.23
N GLY A 151 -9.33 -2.22 1.35
CA GLY A 151 -9.32 -0.77 1.49
C GLY A 151 -10.69 -0.09 1.46
N GLY A 152 -11.74 -0.80 1.80
CA GLY A 152 -13.08 -0.23 2.02
C GLY A 152 -13.19 0.52 3.35
N LYS A 153 -14.38 1.04 3.68
CA LYS A 153 -14.71 1.62 5.00
C LYS A 153 -14.76 0.55 6.10
N LYS A 154 -14.91 -0.71 5.73
CA LYS A 154 -14.88 -1.86 6.64
C LYS A 154 -13.47 -2.44 6.68
N PRO A 155 -13.07 -3.08 7.79
CA PRO A 155 -11.85 -3.89 7.83
C PRO A 155 -11.83 -4.89 6.67
N ASP A 156 -10.64 -5.20 6.19
CA ASP A 156 -10.46 -6.20 5.13
C ASP A 156 -11.20 -7.48 5.52
N THR A 157 -12.13 -7.90 4.65
CA THR A 157 -12.94 -9.11 4.86
C THR A 157 -12.33 -10.32 4.16
N LEU A 158 -11.01 -10.28 3.89
CA LEU A 158 -10.29 -11.41 3.33
C LEU A 158 -10.41 -12.62 4.27
N PRO A 159 -10.64 -13.84 3.75
CA PRO A 159 -10.79 -15.05 4.55
C PRO A 159 -9.42 -15.55 5.06
N ILE A 160 -8.72 -14.69 5.78
CA ILE A 160 -7.41 -14.94 6.35
C ILE A 160 -7.52 -14.81 7.86
N THR A 161 -7.12 -15.87 8.55
CA THR A 161 -7.08 -15.88 10.02
C THR A 161 -5.93 -15.02 10.51
N ASP A 162 -6.22 -14.05 11.38
CA ASP A 162 -5.20 -13.29 12.06
C ASP A 162 -4.47 -14.17 13.07
N VAL A 163 -3.20 -14.42 12.79
CA VAL A 163 -2.28 -14.98 13.75
C VAL A 163 -1.44 -13.82 14.28
N PRO A 164 -1.35 -13.62 15.61
CA PRO A 164 -0.49 -12.57 16.16
C PRO A 164 0.95 -12.72 15.68
N TYR A 165 1.53 -11.63 15.20
CA TYR A 165 2.92 -11.53 14.78
C TYR A 165 3.60 -10.38 15.54
N TYR A 166 4.92 -10.35 15.51
CA TYR A 166 5.66 -9.30 16.19
C TYR A 166 5.38 -7.94 15.55
N GLN A 167 4.97 -6.99 16.36
CA GLN A 167 4.81 -5.58 15.98
C GLN A 167 5.66 -4.72 16.92
N VAL A 168 6.40 -3.77 16.36
CA VAL A 168 7.35 -2.92 17.10
C VAL A 168 6.71 -2.22 18.28
N TRP A 169 5.46 -1.81 18.15
CA TRP A 169 4.73 -1.04 19.16
C TRP A 169 3.69 -1.84 19.95
N ALA A 170 3.60 -3.16 19.75
CA ALA A 170 2.60 -3.99 20.43
C ALA A 170 2.70 -3.95 21.95
N SER A 171 3.91 -3.77 22.51
CA SER A 171 4.11 -3.62 23.97
C SER A 171 3.46 -2.34 24.52
N ARG A 172 3.26 -1.33 23.68
CA ARG A 172 2.71 -0.02 24.06
C ARG A 172 1.22 0.13 23.73
N HIS A 173 0.78 -0.38 22.62
CA HIS A 173 -0.57 -0.16 22.09
C HIS A 173 -1.39 -1.45 21.94
N GLY A 174 -0.81 -2.60 22.26
CA GLY A 174 -1.40 -3.89 21.97
C GLY A 174 -1.23 -4.28 20.50
N PHE A 175 -1.57 -5.53 20.19
CA PHE A 175 -1.55 -6.03 18.80
C PHE A 175 -2.63 -5.34 17.96
N GLN A 176 -2.25 -4.84 16.80
CA GLN A 176 -3.14 -4.16 15.84
C GLN A 176 -3.34 -5.07 14.63
N PRO A 177 -4.48 -5.77 14.50
CA PRO A 177 -4.74 -6.66 13.38
C PRO A 177 -4.73 -5.92 12.06
N GLY A 178 -4.00 -6.45 11.08
CA GLY A 178 -4.00 -5.93 9.71
C GLY A 178 -3.04 -4.75 9.46
N LEU A 179 -2.24 -4.35 10.43
CA LEU A 179 -1.13 -3.40 10.22
C LEU A 179 0.12 -4.10 9.72
#